data_e6f5ef5fdff18073aaf1af6bc45da78d
#
_entry.id   e6f5ef5fdff18073aaf1af6bc45da78d
#
_cell.length_a   1.000
_cell.length_b   1.000
_cell.length_c   1.000
_cell.angle_alpha   90.00
_cell.angle_beta   90.00
_cell.angle_gamma   90.00
#
_symmetry.space_group_name_H-M   'P 1'
#
loop_
_entity.id
_entity.type
_entity.pdbx_description
1 polymer ?
#
loop_
_entity_poly.entity_id
_entity_poly.type
_entity_poly.pdbx_seq_one_letter_code
_entity_poly.pdbx_strand_id
1 'polypeptide(L)'
;MKAYEQLIYLVIFATIVYLFYMIFFKKYRYIVLIVGSLILLFVASKLMGFFVILSSLIVYVFALIISNRTEKTNQKKDFLEKEEFKKLKQETKKVNKRYLSIGLILNLGLLIGLKYVNFFDSFLNNVFGFLQLKLEIPYLNILLPIGISYYTLSNTGYLIDVYRSKYQASKNYLDVLLFTSSFPCLLEGPISQ
;
A
#
# COMPACT_ATOMS: atom_id res chain seq x y z
N MET A 1 -22.21 -17.04 9.89
CA MET A 1 -23.01 -15.93 9.31
C MET A 1 -23.25 -16.21 7.84
N LYS A 2 -24.49 -16.12 7.38
CA LYS A 2 -24.81 -16.38 5.97
C LYS A 2 -24.29 -15.21 5.11
N ALA A 3 -23.85 -15.46 3.89
CA ALA A 3 -23.21 -14.45 3.03
C ALA A 3 -24.05 -13.17 2.82
N TYR A 4 -25.36 -13.30 2.80
CA TYR A 4 -26.28 -12.15 2.68
C TYR A 4 -26.36 -11.28 3.95
N GLU A 5 -26.15 -11.83 5.14
CA GLU A 5 -26.06 -11.02 6.37
C GLU A 5 -24.84 -10.12 6.34
N GLN A 6 -23.69 -10.64 5.89
CA GLN A 6 -22.47 -9.84 5.72
C GLN A 6 -22.67 -8.73 4.70
N LEU A 7 -23.37 -9.01 3.60
CA LEU A 7 -23.66 -8.02 2.57
C LEU A 7 -24.59 -6.92 3.08
N ILE A 8 -25.60 -7.26 3.89
CA ILE A 8 -26.50 -6.29 4.51
C ILE A 8 -25.73 -5.37 5.46
N TYR A 9 -24.86 -5.91 6.34
CA TYR A 9 -24.03 -5.09 7.24
C TYR A 9 -23.12 -4.14 6.46
N LEU A 10 -22.57 -4.60 5.35
CA LEU A 10 -21.69 -3.79 4.49
C LEU A 10 -22.46 -2.64 3.81
N VAL A 11 -23.68 -2.91 3.31
CA VAL A 11 -24.54 -1.88 2.71
C VAL A 11 -24.97 -0.85 3.75
N ILE A 12 -25.37 -1.29 4.96
CA ILE A 12 -25.73 -0.39 6.06
C ILE A 12 -24.53 0.49 6.44
N PHE A 13 -23.34 -0.11 6.59
CA PHE A 13 -22.12 0.63 6.90
C PHE A 13 -21.79 1.67 5.81
N ALA A 14 -21.82 1.28 4.54
CA ALA A 14 -21.59 2.20 3.42
C ALA A 14 -22.60 3.36 3.41
N THR A 15 -23.86 3.08 3.70
CA THR A 15 -24.91 4.11 3.81
C THR A 15 -24.62 5.08 4.95
N ILE A 16 -24.21 4.59 6.11
CA ILE A 16 -23.84 5.43 7.26
C ILE A 16 -22.64 6.33 6.90
N VAL A 17 -21.57 5.77 6.31
CA VAL A 17 -20.40 6.54 5.87
C VAL A 17 -20.80 7.59 4.85
N TYR A 18 -21.69 7.26 3.91
CA TYR A 18 -22.22 8.21 2.91
C TYR A 18 -23.00 9.35 3.55
N LEU A 19 -23.85 9.08 4.55
CA LEU A 19 -24.58 10.11 5.29
C LEU A 19 -23.62 11.06 6.01
N PHE A 20 -22.62 10.54 6.71
CA PHE A 20 -21.58 11.36 7.31
C PHE A 20 -20.81 12.20 6.27
N TYR A 21 -20.47 11.60 5.12
CA TYR A 21 -19.82 12.31 4.02
C TYR A 21 -20.65 13.50 3.50
N MET A 22 -22.00 13.39 3.49
CA MET A 22 -22.88 14.47 3.06
C MET A 22 -22.98 15.59 4.09
N ILE A 23 -22.98 15.25 5.40
CA ILE A 23 -23.10 16.22 6.50
C ILE A 23 -21.84 17.05 6.67
N PHE A 24 -20.67 16.45 6.45
CA PHE A 24 -19.39 17.15 6.66
C PHE A 24 -19.09 18.17 5.58
N PHE A 25 -18.41 19.26 5.97
CA PHE A 25 -17.92 20.28 5.02
C PHE A 25 -17.02 19.67 3.95
N LYS A 26 -17.08 20.18 2.71
CA LYS A 26 -16.32 19.69 1.56
C LYS A 26 -14.84 19.46 1.85
N LYS A 27 -14.23 20.33 2.69
CA LYS A 27 -12.81 20.24 3.07
C LYS A 27 -12.44 18.99 3.87
N TYR A 28 -13.38 18.43 4.64
CA TYR A 28 -13.10 17.28 5.54
C TYR A 28 -13.69 15.96 5.05
N ARG A 29 -14.37 15.96 3.91
CA ARG A 29 -15.03 14.76 3.34
C ARG A 29 -14.08 13.60 3.12
N TYR A 30 -12.84 13.89 2.70
CA TYR A 30 -11.82 12.86 2.49
C TYR A 30 -11.43 12.14 3.80
N ILE A 31 -11.47 12.85 4.94
CA ILE A 31 -11.19 12.26 6.26
C ILE A 31 -12.28 11.26 6.64
N VAL A 32 -13.55 11.58 6.37
CA VAL A 32 -14.67 10.66 6.63
C VAL A 32 -14.48 9.36 5.85
N LEU A 33 -14.05 9.44 4.59
CA LEU A 33 -13.79 8.26 3.77
C LEU A 33 -12.61 7.44 4.30
N ILE A 34 -11.51 8.09 4.72
CA ILE A 34 -10.36 7.41 5.32
C ILE A 34 -10.78 6.68 6.60
N VAL A 35 -11.44 7.38 7.51
CA VAL A 35 -11.87 6.83 8.80
C VAL A 35 -12.85 5.67 8.57
N GLY A 36 -13.84 5.85 7.70
CA GLY A 36 -14.78 4.80 7.34
C GLY A 36 -14.08 3.56 6.77
N SER A 37 -13.17 3.75 5.81
CA SER A 37 -12.41 2.64 5.22
C SER A 37 -11.53 1.93 6.25
N LEU A 38 -10.83 2.68 7.12
CA LEU A 38 -10.01 2.09 8.17
C LEU A 38 -10.85 1.33 9.21
N ILE A 39 -11.99 1.87 9.64
CA ILE A 39 -12.90 1.18 10.56
C ILE A 39 -13.30 -0.17 9.96
N LEU A 40 -13.70 -0.20 8.70
CA LEU A 40 -14.09 -1.43 8.02
C LEU A 40 -12.93 -2.44 7.98
N LEU A 41 -11.73 -1.99 7.67
CA LEU A 41 -10.54 -2.83 7.65
C LEU A 41 -10.20 -3.39 9.04
N PHE A 42 -10.28 -2.57 10.09
CA PHE A 42 -10.01 -3.02 11.47
C PHE A 42 -11.08 -3.95 12.02
N VAL A 43 -12.34 -3.76 11.62
CA VAL A 43 -13.46 -4.66 11.97
C VAL A 43 -13.31 -6.00 11.24
N ALA A 44 -12.92 -5.98 9.98
CA ALA A 44 -12.67 -7.20 9.20
C ALA A 44 -11.47 -7.98 9.73
N SER A 45 -10.38 -7.30 10.05
CA SER A 45 -9.18 -7.88 10.67
C SER A 45 -8.31 -6.77 11.26
N LYS A 46 -8.02 -6.83 12.57
CA LYS A 46 -7.14 -5.86 13.24
C LYS A 46 -5.78 -5.77 12.57
N LEU A 47 -5.25 -6.89 12.11
CA LEU A 47 -3.96 -6.99 11.43
C LEU A 47 -3.98 -6.26 10.07
N MET A 48 -5.11 -6.30 9.35
CA MET A 48 -5.28 -5.65 8.05
C MET A 48 -5.08 -4.15 8.09
N GLY A 49 -5.69 -3.50 9.06
CA GLY A 49 -5.56 -2.06 9.24
C GLY A 49 -4.10 -1.65 9.39
N PHE A 50 -3.31 -2.37 10.19
CA PHE A 50 -1.87 -2.12 10.35
C PHE A 50 -1.09 -2.29 9.06
N PHE A 51 -1.39 -3.35 8.28
CA PHE A 51 -0.66 -3.61 7.04
C PHE A 51 -0.94 -2.58 5.97
N VAL A 52 -2.19 -2.14 5.84
CA VAL A 52 -2.56 -1.08 4.90
C VAL A 52 -1.83 0.21 5.26
N ILE A 53 -1.81 0.58 6.53
CA ILE A 53 -1.09 1.77 7.01
C ILE A 53 0.42 1.65 6.75
N LEU A 54 1.04 0.51 7.07
CA LEU A 54 2.46 0.29 6.88
C LEU A 54 2.85 0.28 5.39
N SER A 55 2.08 -0.44 4.55
CA SER A 55 2.28 -0.49 3.10
C SER A 55 2.14 0.90 2.46
N SER A 56 1.10 1.66 2.81
CA SER A 56 0.90 3.01 2.30
C SER A 56 2.01 3.97 2.74
N LEU A 57 2.52 3.82 3.98
CA LEU A 57 3.63 4.63 4.49
C LEU A 57 4.93 4.37 3.72
N ILE A 58 5.27 3.09 3.49
CA ILE A 58 6.44 2.71 2.69
C ILE A 58 6.36 3.36 1.33
N VAL A 59 5.25 3.15 0.62
CA VAL A 59 5.07 3.66 -0.74
C VAL A 59 5.10 5.18 -0.78
N TYR A 60 4.47 5.87 0.18
CA TYR A 60 4.50 7.31 0.32
C TYR A 60 5.93 7.86 0.44
N VAL A 61 6.72 7.29 1.36
CA VAL A 61 8.10 7.74 1.60
C VAL A 61 8.96 7.58 0.35
N PHE A 62 8.92 6.39 -0.27
CA PHE A 62 9.72 6.14 -1.47
C PHE A 62 9.24 6.95 -2.67
N ALA A 63 7.94 7.15 -2.85
CA ALA A 63 7.38 8.00 -3.89
C ALA A 63 7.83 9.46 -3.73
N LEU A 64 7.80 10.00 -2.50
CA LEU A 64 8.31 11.35 -2.22
C LEU A 64 9.80 11.50 -2.52
N ILE A 65 10.62 10.53 -2.11
CA ILE A 65 12.06 10.57 -2.38
C ILE A 65 12.31 10.62 -3.90
N ILE A 66 11.66 9.75 -4.66
CA ILE A 66 11.82 9.66 -6.12
C ILE A 66 11.33 10.95 -6.79
N SER A 67 10.14 11.44 -6.40
CA SER A 67 9.54 12.64 -6.98
C SER A 67 10.37 13.89 -6.71
N ASN A 68 10.78 14.11 -5.45
CA ASN A 68 11.58 15.28 -5.06
C ASN A 68 12.94 15.29 -5.76
N ARG A 69 13.59 14.14 -5.95
CA ARG A 69 14.84 14.05 -6.70
C ARG A 69 14.65 14.37 -8.17
N THR A 70 13.59 13.88 -8.77
CA THR A 70 13.26 14.15 -10.17
C THR A 70 12.94 15.63 -10.37
N GLU A 71 12.17 16.23 -9.46
CA GLU A 71 11.83 17.66 -9.50
C GLU A 71 13.08 18.53 -9.39
N LYS A 72 13.96 18.27 -8.41
CA LYS A 72 15.25 18.99 -8.25
C LYS A 72 16.14 18.87 -9.50
N THR A 73 16.12 17.72 -10.17
CA THR A 73 16.87 17.54 -11.42
C THR A 73 16.26 18.36 -12.54
N ASN A 74 14.93 18.39 -12.64
CA ASN A 74 14.23 19.15 -13.68
C ASN A 74 14.40 20.68 -13.50
N GLN A 75 14.46 21.18 -12.26
CA GLN A 75 14.72 22.59 -11.96
C GLN A 75 16.08 23.09 -12.47
N LYS A 76 17.06 22.18 -12.60
CA LYS A 76 18.40 22.52 -13.13
C LYS A 76 18.47 22.55 -14.65
N LYS A 77 17.38 22.25 -15.35
CA LYS A 77 17.33 22.17 -16.81
C LYS A 77 17.74 23.49 -17.48
N ASP A 78 17.34 24.63 -16.93
CA ASP A 78 17.56 25.94 -17.52
C ASP A 78 18.94 26.53 -17.17
N PHE A 79 19.68 25.90 -16.24
CA PHE A 79 20.98 26.33 -15.75
C PHE A 79 22.16 25.51 -16.28
N LEU A 80 21.89 24.36 -16.91
CA LEU A 80 22.92 23.42 -17.35
C LEU A 80 22.93 23.27 -18.88
N GLU A 81 24.08 23.00 -19.44
CA GLU A 81 24.19 22.62 -20.84
C GLU A 81 23.47 21.30 -21.13
N LYS A 82 22.99 21.13 -22.36
CA LYS A 82 22.16 19.97 -22.74
C LYS A 82 22.85 18.63 -22.45
N GLU A 83 24.14 18.53 -22.59
CA GLU A 83 24.89 17.30 -22.32
C GLU A 83 25.05 17.03 -20.83
N GLU A 84 25.33 18.04 -20.04
CA GLU A 84 25.43 17.94 -18.58
C GLU A 84 24.07 17.60 -17.95
N PHE A 85 23.03 18.25 -18.44
CA PHE A 85 21.66 17.92 -17.99
C PHE A 85 21.30 16.47 -18.30
N LYS A 86 21.66 15.94 -19.47
CA LYS A 86 21.42 14.55 -19.86
C LYS A 86 22.14 13.57 -18.94
N LYS A 87 23.42 13.84 -18.60
CA LYS A 87 24.18 13.04 -17.63
C LYS A 87 23.54 13.05 -16.26
N LEU A 88 23.21 14.22 -15.73
CA LEU A 88 22.55 14.37 -14.42
C LEU A 88 21.20 13.63 -14.37
N LYS A 89 20.41 13.72 -15.43
CA LYS A 89 19.13 13.00 -15.54
C LYS A 89 19.33 11.49 -15.54
N GLN A 90 20.35 10.98 -16.21
CA GLN A 90 20.67 9.54 -16.22
C GLN A 90 21.11 9.05 -14.83
N GLU A 91 21.94 9.82 -14.13
CA GLU A 91 22.37 9.50 -12.76
C GLU A 91 21.17 9.50 -11.79
N THR A 92 20.34 10.54 -11.85
CA THR A 92 19.12 10.61 -11.06
C THR A 92 18.21 9.40 -11.32
N LYS A 93 18.05 9.00 -12.59
CA LYS A 93 17.26 7.83 -12.95
C LYS A 93 17.85 6.52 -12.40
N LYS A 94 19.18 6.35 -12.41
CA LYS A 94 19.86 5.19 -11.81
C LYS A 94 19.61 5.11 -10.30
N VAL A 95 19.75 6.24 -9.61
CA VAL A 95 19.51 6.31 -8.16
C VAL A 95 18.03 6.07 -7.83
N ASN A 96 17.12 6.70 -8.55
CA ASN A 96 15.68 6.51 -8.38
C ASN A 96 15.26 5.05 -8.63
N LYS A 97 15.91 4.35 -9.57
CA LYS A 97 15.69 2.91 -9.78
C LYS A 97 16.02 2.08 -8.54
N ARG A 98 17.10 2.43 -7.81
CA ARG A 98 17.44 1.74 -6.56
C ARG A 98 16.36 1.97 -5.50
N TYR A 99 15.89 3.22 -5.31
CA TYR A 99 14.80 3.51 -4.37
C TYR A 99 13.49 2.82 -4.76
N LEU A 100 13.18 2.78 -6.07
CA LEU A 100 12.05 2.01 -6.58
C LEU A 100 12.18 0.53 -6.19
N SER A 101 13.33 -0.09 -6.47
CA SER A 101 13.54 -1.52 -6.16
C SER A 101 13.41 -1.80 -4.67
N ILE A 102 13.98 -0.96 -3.80
CA ILE A 102 13.85 -1.11 -2.34
C ILE A 102 12.38 -0.98 -1.91
N GLY A 103 11.67 0.05 -2.39
CA GLY A 103 10.25 0.24 -2.08
C GLY A 103 9.37 -0.93 -2.54
N LEU A 104 9.65 -1.47 -3.74
CA LEU A 104 8.96 -2.66 -4.25
C LEU A 104 9.25 -3.90 -3.40
N ILE A 105 10.51 -4.15 -3.07
CA ILE A 105 10.92 -5.30 -2.24
C ILE A 105 10.26 -5.22 -0.88
N LEU A 106 10.24 -4.07 -0.23
CA LEU A 106 9.59 -3.89 1.06
C LEU A 106 8.07 -4.09 0.98
N ASN A 107 7.41 -3.49 -0.02
CA ASN A 107 5.96 -3.60 -0.18
C ASN A 107 5.51 -5.02 -0.54
N LEU A 108 6.17 -5.65 -1.52
CA LEU A 108 5.91 -7.03 -1.91
C LEU A 108 6.38 -8.02 -0.84
N GLY A 109 7.48 -7.73 -0.15
CA GLY A 109 7.98 -8.53 0.96
C GLY A 109 6.99 -8.60 2.12
N LEU A 110 6.31 -7.50 2.45
CA LEU A 110 5.20 -7.51 3.40
C LEU A 110 4.07 -8.45 2.95
N LEU A 111 3.67 -8.39 1.67
CA LEU A 111 2.64 -9.29 1.13
C LEU A 111 3.08 -10.75 1.21
N ILE A 112 4.32 -11.05 0.79
CA ILE A 112 4.86 -12.41 0.79
C ILE A 112 4.98 -12.91 2.23
N GLY A 113 5.54 -12.10 3.13
CA GLY A 113 5.68 -12.44 4.54
C GLY A 113 4.34 -12.84 5.15
N LEU A 114 3.28 -12.05 4.92
CA LEU A 114 1.95 -12.34 5.43
C LEU A 114 1.30 -13.56 4.78
N LYS A 115 1.40 -13.63 3.45
CA LYS A 115 0.74 -14.69 2.69
C LYS A 115 1.30 -16.08 3.00
N TYR A 116 2.58 -16.15 3.27
CA TYR A 116 3.29 -17.41 3.44
C TYR A 116 3.74 -17.70 4.87
N VAL A 117 3.40 -16.85 5.85
CA VAL A 117 3.75 -17.05 7.26
C VAL A 117 3.33 -18.46 7.73
N ASN A 118 2.07 -18.83 7.54
CA ASN A 118 1.58 -20.16 7.98
C ASN A 118 2.26 -21.32 7.26
N PHE A 119 2.69 -21.11 6.00
CA PHE A 119 3.46 -22.10 5.26
C PHE A 119 4.89 -22.23 5.81
N PHE A 120 5.53 -21.10 6.12
CA PHE A 120 6.88 -21.11 6.71
C PHE A 120 6.89 -21.70 8.11
N ASP A 121 5.88 -21.42 8.94
CA ASP A 121 5.75 -22.02 10.27
C ASP A 121 5.65 -23.56 10.17
N SER A 122 4.79 -24.05 9.27
CA SER A 122 4.66 -25.49 9.04
C SER A 122 5.94 -26.12 8.49
N PHE A 123 6.59 -25.45 7.53
CA PHE A 123 7.83 -25.92 6.94
C PHE A 123 8.97 -25.99 7.96
N LEU A 124 9.16 -24.92 8.76
CA LEU A 124 10.21 -24.86 9.77
C LEU A 124 9.99 -25.89 10.88
N ASN A 125 8.75 -26.07 11.35
CA ASN A 125 8.45 -27.10 12.35
C ASN A 125 8.73 -28.52 11.82
N ASN A 126 8.45 -28.80 10.54
CA ASN A 126 8.80 -30.07 9.92
C ASN A 126 10.32 -30.26 9.82
N VAL A 127 11.07 -29.22 9.45
CA VAL A 127 12.55 -29.25 9.39
C VAL A 127 13.14 -29.47 10.79
N PHE A 128 12.64 -28.77 11.81
CA PHE A 128 13.11 -28.94 13.19
C PHE A 128 12.79 -30.33 13.74
N GLY A 129 11.60 -30.86 13.42
CA GLY A 129 11.26 -32.24 13.75
C GLY A 129 12.20 -33.26 13.10
N PHE A 130 12.56 -33.07 11.81
CA PHE A 130 13.53 -33.93 11.12
C PHE A 130 14.94 -33.83 11.73
N LEU A 131 15.36 -32.64 12.16
CA LEU A 131 16.65 -32.38 12.81
C LEU A 131 16.64 -32.73 14.31
N GLN A 132 15.55 -33.29 14.86
CA GLN A 132 15.36 -33.59 16.28
C GLN A 132 15.59 -32.41 17.22
N LEU A 133 15.44 -31.20 16.71
CA LEU A 133 15.52 -29.98 17.51
C LEU A 133 14.19 -29.78 18.25
N LYS A 134 14.22 -29.66 19.58
CA LYS A 134 13.05 -29.37 20.43
C LYS A 134 12.63 -27.91 20.35
N LEU A 135 12.64 -27.32 19.15
CA LEU A 135 12.21 -25.96 18.87
C LEU A 135 10.84 -26.03 18.17
N GLU A 136 9.81 -25.56 18.84
CA GLU A 136 8.47 -25.43 18.26
C GLU A 136 8.20 -23.94 18.02
N ILE A 137 7.94 -23.58 16.76
CA ILE A 137 7.48 -22.24 16.41
C ILE A 137 5.96 -22.23 16.58
N PRO A 138 5.40 -21.29 17.39
CA PRO A 138 3.96 -21.20 17.57
C PRO A 138 3.28 -20.88 16.23
N TYR A 139 2.26 -21.65 15.86
CA TYR A 139 1.44 -21.40 14.67
C TYR A 139 0.71 -20.05 14.83
N LEU A 140 1.07 -19.09 14.02
CA LEU A 140 0.51 -17.74 14.09
C LEU A 140 -0.93 -17.65 13.55
N ASN A 141 -1.44 -18.69 12.88
CA ASN A 141 -2.82 -18.77 12.32
C ASN A 141 -3.34 -17.42 11.79
N ILE A 142 -2.51 -16.73 11.02
CA ILE A 142 -2.88 -15.44 10.45
C ILE A 142 -3.90 -15.69 9.35
N LEU A 143 -5.14 -15.31 9.62
CA LEU A 143 -6.19 -15.27 8.61
C LEU A 143 -5.81 -14.18 7.59
N LEU A 144 -5.51 -14.61 6.37
CA LEU A 144 -5.19 -13.71 5.27
C LEU A 144 -6.38 -12.79 4.99
N PRO A 145 -6.17 -11.51 5.10
CA PRO A 145 -7.23 -10.54 4.81
C PRO A 145 -7.58 -10.55 3.32
N ILE A 146 -8.86 -10.56 3.01
CA ILE A 146 -9.37 -10.39 1.65
C ILE A 146 -8.88 -9.03 1.12
N GLY A 147 -8.33 -9.00 -0.08
CA GLY A 147 -7.87 -7.75 -0.72
C GLY A 147 -6.41 -7.35 -0.47
N ILE A 148 -5.64 -8.05 0.40
CA ILE A 148 -4.23 -7.71 0.69
C ILE A 148 -3.37 -7.64 -0.58
N SER A 149 -3.55 -8.58 -1.50
CA SER A 149 -2.82 -8.60 -2.77
C SER A 149 -3.17 -7.42 -3.63
N TYR A 150 -4.42 -6.98 -3.59
CA TYR A 150 -4.93 -5.90 -4.41
C TYR A 150 -4.33 -4.54 -4.04
N TYR A 151 -4.42 -4.12 -2.77
CA TYR A 151 -3.85 -2.84 -2.36
C TYR A 151 -2.31 -2.82 -2.50
N THR A 152 -1.65 -3.98 -2.31
CA THR A 152 -0.21 -4.09 -2.53
C THR A 152 0.15 -3.87 -4.00
N LEU A 153 -0.64 -4.43 -4.94
CA LEU A 153 -0.45 -4.20 -6.37
C LEU A 153 -0.77 -2.75 -6.77
N SER A 154 -1.82 -2.16 -6.23
CA SER A 154 -2.16 -0.75 -6.47
C SER A 154 -1.05 0.19 -5.99
N ASN A 155 -0.49 -0.05 -4.79
CA ASN A 155 0.64 0.67 -4.25
C ASN A 155 1.90 0.50 -5.10
N THR A 156 2.14 -0.71 -5.60
CA THR A 156 3.23 -1.01 -6.53
C THR A 156 3.08 -0.23 -7.83
N GLY A 157 1.86 -0.21 -8.40
CA GLY A 157 1.53 0.56 -9.60
C GLY A 157 1.79 2.06 -9.41
N TYR A 158 1.29 2.64 -8.32
CA TYR A 158 1.52 4.03 -7.98
C TYR A 158 3.02 4.38 -7.88
N LEU A 159 3.82 3.56 -7.20
CA LEU A 159 5.26 3.78 -7.06
C LEU A 159 5.99 3.73 -8.41
N ILE A 160 5.60 2.80 -9.29
CA ILE A 160 6.14 2.69 -10.66
C ILE A 160 5.74 3.90 -11.50
N ASP A 161 4.51 4.39 -11.40
CA ASP A 161 4.03 5.55 -12.15
C ASP A 161 4.74 6.84 -11.72
N VAL A 162 5.01 7.03 -10.42
CA VAL A 162 5.84 8.13 -9.93
C VAL A 162 7.27 8.02 -10.46
N TYR A 163 7.88 6.83 -10.46
CA TYR A 163 9.23 6.62 -11.02
C TYR A 163 9.28 6.94 -12.51
N ARG A 164 8.24 6.58 -13.27
CA ARG A 164 8.11 6.90 -14.70
C ARG A 164 7.81 8.38 -14.95
N SER A 165 7.65 9.17 -13.90
CA SER A 165 7.27 10.60 -13.97
C SER A 165 5.92 10.83 -14.67
N LYS A 166 5.03 9.84 -14.62
CA LYS A 166 3.66 9.96 -15.14
C LYS A 166 2.82 10.87 -14.23
N TYR A 167 3.06 10.76 -12.92
CA TYR A 167 2.48 11.60 -11.89
C TYR A 167 3.56 12.08 -10.91
N GLN A 168 3.33 13.26 -10.30
CA GLN A 168 4.10 13.68 -9.14
C GLN A 168 3.57 12.97 -7.89
N ALA A 169 4.47 12.64 -6.95
CA ALA A 169 4.02 12.06 -5.68
C ALA A 169 3.17 13.07 -4.92
N SER A 170 2.06 12.60 -4.34
CA SER A 170 1.28 13.44 -3.42
C SER A 170 2.14 13.87 -2.24
N LYS A 171 2.07 15.16 -1.88
CA LYS A 171 2.76 15.71 -0.70
C LYS A 171 2.00 15.40 0.59
N ASN A 172 0.74 14.98 0.49
CA ASN A 172 -0.10 14.65 1.63
C ASN A 172 -0.20 13.13 1.78
N TYR A 173 0.23 12.61 2.92
CA TYR A 173 0.13 11.17 3.22
C TYR A 173 -1.32 10.65 3.18
N LEU A 174 -2.28 11.48 3.62
CA LEU A 174 -3.68 11.08 3.66
C LEU A 174 -4.26 10.74 2.27
N ASP A 175 -3.75 11.36 1.21
CA ASP A 175 -4.20 11.05 -0.15
C ASP A 175 -3.75 9.64 -0.56
N VAL A 176 -2.50 9.28 -0.22
CA VAL A 176 -1.97 7.94 -0.50
C VAL A 176 -2.66 6.89 0.37
N LEU A 177 -2.93 7.23 1.63
CA LEU A 177 -3.67 6.37 2.54
C LEU A 177 -5.11 6.14 2.04
N LEU A 178 -5.80 7.19 1.60
CA LEU A 178 -7.13 7.09 1.01
C LEU A 178 -7.11 6.21 -0.25
N PHE A 179 -6.14 6.45 -1.15
CA PHE A 179 -5.97 5.63 -2.36
C PHE A 179 -5.79 4.15 -2.02
N THR A 180 -4.95 3.85 -1.02
CA THR A 180 -4.66 2.47 -0.61
C THR A 180 -5.84 1.81 0.13
N SER A 181 -6.49 2.54 1.05
CA SER A 181 -7.54 2.01 1.93
C SER A 181 -8.95 2.11 1.35
N SER A 182 -9.11 2.68 0.15
CA SER A 182 -10.41 2.98 -0.43
C SER A 182 -11.29 1.73 -0.53
N PHE A 183 -12.37 1.76 0.21
CA PHE A 183 -13.33 0.69 0.37
C PHE A 183 -13.90 0.10 -0.94
N PRO A 184 -14.29 0.89 -1.97
CA PRO A 184 -14.78 0.32 -3.22
C PRO A 184 -13.75 -0.53 -3.93
N CYS A 185 -12.47 -0.12 -3.89
CA CYS A 185 -11.37 -0.83 -4.53
C CYS A 185 -11.04 -2.18 -3.86
N LEU A 186 -11.36 -2.34 -2.56
CA LEU A 186 -11.12 -3.59 -1.83
C LEU A 186 -12.13 -4.69 -2.17
N LEU A 187 -13.33 -4.33 -2.63
CA LEU A 187 -14.41 -5.27 -2.92
C LEU A 187 -14.45 -5.72 -4.39
N GLU A 188 -14.13 -4.83 -5.32
CA GLU A 188 -14.36 -5.08 -6.75
C GLU A 188 -13.09 -5.37 -7.56
N GLY A 189 -11.89 -5.21 -6.97
CA GLY A 189 -10.64 -5.30 -7.72
C GLY A 189 -10.36 -4.04 -8.58
N PRO A 190 -9.31 -4.04 -9.43
CA PRO A 190 -8.83 -2.83 -10.09
C PRO A 190 -9.81 -2.32 -11.16
N ILE A 191 -10.55 -1.27 -10.83
CA ILE A 191 -11.27 -0.44 -11.82
C ILE A 191 -10.42 0.79 -12.17
N SER A 192 -9.11 0.70 -12.13
CA SER A 192 -8.25 1.80 -12.53
C SER A 192 -7.75 1.58 -13.95
N GLN A 193 -8.31 2.31 -14.86
CA GLN A 193 -7.67 2.59 -16.16
C GLN A 193 -6.76 3.81 -16.02
#